data_9d61281233d828e6e694541a5dbda31c
#
_entry.id   9d61281233d828e6e694541a5dbda31c
#
_cell.length_a   1.000
_cell.length_b   1.000
_cell.length_c   1.000
_cell.angle_alpha   90.00
_cell.angle_beta   90.00
_cell.angle_gamma   90.00
#
_symmetry.space_group_name_H-M   'P 1'
#
loop_
_entity.id
_entity.type
_entity.pdbx_description
1 polymer ?
#
loop_
_entity_poly.entity_id
_entity_poly.type
_entity_poly.pdbx_seq_one_letter_code
_entity_poly.pdbx_strand_id
1 'polypeptide(L)'
;WMISDFQNSIFDLSTKDTLSKINLLPMRGVQEKNVAIDSAWFESPIQTLNQTSALFFSIHNYAGEDADNIRVSIDLDGQERPEGTLDIAAGKIVIDTANITILKAGWHTLTIRISDFPVTFDDAYYITFEVAEHVRILSINERTPNPRINAVFADSDYFIVENALSNNTPFDRFQEFNLIILNELVHIPSGLSASITKYAQ
;
A
#
# COMPACT_ATOMS: atom_id res chain seq x y z
N TRP A 1 -20.16 -15.30 40.95
CA TRP A 1 -18.93 -14.61 40.59
C TRP A 1 -18.89 -14.45 39.10
N MET A 2 -18.53 -13.27 38.63
CA MET A 2 -18.32 -12.97 37.22
C MET A 2 -16.90 -12.43 37.08
N ILE A 3 -16.09 -13.06 36.28
CA ILE A 3 -14.67 -12.75 36.08
C ILE A 3 -14.52 -12.28 34.63
N SER A 4 -14.12 -11.04 34.42
CA SER A 4 -13.93 -10.45 33.07
C SER A 4 -13.08 -9.19 33.17
N ASP A 5 -12.59 -8.74 32.05
CA ASP A 5 -12.02 -7.40 31.87
C ASP A 5 -13.07 -6.30 31.74
N PHE A 6 -14.35 -6.65 31.63
CA PHE A 6 -15.51 -5.77 31.55
C PHE A 6 -15.42 -4.70 30.46
N GLN A 7 -14.96 -5.08 29.26
CA GLN A 7 -14.90 -4.17 28.12
C GLN A 7 -16.29 -3.64 27.76
N ASN A 8 -16.43 -2.31 27.63
CA ASN A 8 -17.70 -1.63 27.34
C ASN A 8 -18.36 -2.08 26.04
N SER A 9 -17.60 -2.65 25.09
CA SER A 9 -18.12 -3.14 23.81
C SER A 9 -18.84 -4.49 23.89
N ILE A 10 -18.63 -5.24 24.99
CA ILE A 10 -19.11 -6.63 25.11
C ILE A 10 -20.03 -6.79 26.32
N PHE A 11 -19.97 -5.88 27.28
CA PHE A 11 -20.60 -6.06 28.57
C PHE A 11 -21.68 -5.01 28.84
N ASP A 12 -22.95 -5.47 28.91
CA ASP A 12 -24.08 -4.66 29.36
C ASP A 12 -24.64 -5.23 30.68
N LEU A 13 -24.53 -4.46 31.76
CA LEU A 13 -25.06 -4.78 33.09
C LEU A 13 -26.48 -4.20 33.31
N SER A 14 -27.26 -4.06 32.28
CA SER A 14 -28.64 -3.55 32.39
C SER A 14 -29.63 -4.51 33.07
N THR A 15 -29.13 -5.42 33.93
CA THR A 15 -30.03 -6.33 34.63
C THR A 15 -30.78 -5.61 35.77
N LYS A 16 -32.11 -5.73 35.78
CA LYS A 16 -33.00 -5.29 36.85
C LYS A 16 -33.23 -6.40 37.88
N ASP A 17 -32.44 -7.45 37.88
CA ASP A 17 -32.56 -8.54 38.83
C ASP A 17 -32.04 -8.10 40.21
N THR A 18 -32.96 -7.93 41.17
CA THR A 18 -32.65 -7.55 42.55
C THR A 18 -32.51 -8.76 43.47
N LEU A 19 -32.72 -9.97 42.97
CA LEU A 19 -32.71 -11.21 43.77
C LEU A 19 -31.34 -11.89 43.74
N SER A 20 -30.53 -11.62 42.72
CA SER A 20 -29.22 -12.24 42.55
C SER A 20 -28.10 -11.33 43.03
N LYS A 21 -27.23 -11.82 43.91
CA LYS A 21 -26.02 -11.14 44.32
C LYS A 21 -24.91 -11.52 43.35
N ILE A 22 -24.52 -10.60 42.48
CA ILE A 22 -23.41 -10.78 41.55
C ILE A 22 -22.16 -10.17 42.15
N ASN A 23 -21.10 -10.99 42.28
CA ASN A 23 -19.77 -10.49 42.63
C ASN A 23 -18.92 -10.39 41.37
N LEU A 24 -18.47 -9.18 41.07
CA LEU A 24 -17.62 -8.88 39.91
C LEU A 24 -16.16 -8.96 40.34
N LEU A 25 -15.35 -9.72 39.61
CA LEU A 25 -13.91 -9.78 39.77
C LEU A 25 -13.28 -9.23 38.48
N PRO A 26 -12.86 -7.95 38.47
CA PRO A 26 -12.22 -7.38 37.30
C PRO A 26 -10.81 -7.97 37.11
N MET A 27 -10.56 -8.50 35.93
CA MET A 27 -9.21 -8.85 35.49
C MET A 27 -8.58 -7.62 34.82
N ARG A 28 -7.42 -7.23 35.27
CA ARG A 28 -6.61 -6.22 34.56
C ARG A 28 -5.65 -6.95 33.63
N GLY A 29 -5.65 -6.55 32.35
CA GLY A 29 -4.60 -7.00 31.44
C GLY A 29 -3.23 -6.54 31.95
N VAL A 30 -2.25 -7.40 31.85
CA VAL A 30 -0.85 -7.02 31.99
C VAL A 30 -0.46 -6.33 30.68
N GLN A 31 0.23 -5.20 30.78
CA GLN A 31 0.78 -4.56 29.58
C GLN A 31 2.01 -5.37 29.17
N GLU A 32 1.85 -6.18 28.15
CA GLU A 32 2.95 -6.94 27.55
C GLU A 32 3.79 -6.01 26.68
N LYS A 33 5.06 -6.40 26.50
CA LYS A 33 5.90 -5.76 25.48
C LYS A 33 5.30 -6.08 24.11
N ASN A 34 5.17 -5.06 23.30
CA ASN A 34 4.71 -5.21 21.94
C ASN A 34 5.29 -4.13 21.04
N VAL A 35 5.93 -4.54 19.99
CA VAL A 35 6.36 -3.71 18.86
C VAL A 35 5.64 -4.19 17.63
N ALA A 36 4.99 -3.31 16.88
CA ALA A 36 4.20 -3.69 15.72
C ALA A 36 4.53 -2.84 14.49
N ILE A 37 4.28 -3.39 13.33
CA ILE A 37 4.36 -2.65 12.06
C ILE A 37 2.99 -2.04 11.78
N ASP A 38 2.87 -0.73 11.94
CA ASP A 38 1.59 -0.03 11.80
C ASP A 38 1.21 0.18 10.32
N SER A 39 2.19 0.48 9.48
CA SER A 39 1.95 0.78 8.06
C SER A 39 3.20 0.62 7.22
N ALA A 40 3.00 0.43 5.92
CA ALA A 40 4.08 0.50 4.95
C ALA A 40 3.56 1.01 3.60
N TRP A 41 4.40 1.76 2.89
CA TRP A 41 4.05 2.35 1.59
C TRP A 41 5.30 2.57 0.74
N PHE A 42 5.13 2.52 -0.55
CA PHE A 42 6.18 2.90 -1.49
C PHE A 42 6.21 4.43 -1.69
N GLU A 43 7.39 4.98 -1.98
CA GLU A 43 7.55 6.39 -2.36
C GLU A 43 6.71 6.74 -3.59
N SER A 44 6.71 5.85 -4.58
CA SER A 44 5.87 5.98 -5.77
C SER A 44 4.70 5.00 -5.72
N PRO A 45 3.49 5.40 -6.10
CA PRO A 45 2.34 4.49 -6.17
C PRO A 45 2.48 3.45 -7.30
N ILE A 46 3.37 3.70 -8.27
CA ILE A 46 3.63 2.79 -9.40
C ILE A 46 5.08 2.31 -9.30
N GLN A 47 5.23 0.99 -9.25
CA GLN A 47 6.54 0.34 -9.27
C GLN A 47 6.94 0.03 -10.71
N THR A 48 8.17 0.37 -11.07
CA THR A 48 8.72 0.16 -12.41
C THR A 48 9.75 -0.96 -12.41
N LEU A 49 9.75 -1.73 -13.50
CA LEU A 49 10.67 -2.84 -13.69
C LEU A 49 12.12 -2.35 -13.75
N ASN A 50 13.04 -3.06 -13.10
CA ASN A 50 14.48 -2.77 -13.05
C ASN A 50 14.85 -1.41 -12.41
N GLN A 51 13.91 -0.75 -11.73
CA GLN A 51 14.20 0.45 -10.97
C GLN A 51 14.09 0.19 -9.47
N THR A 52 14.94 0.86 -8.70
CA THR A 52 14.89 0.78 -7.24
C THR A 52 13.87 1.80 -6.73
N SER A 53 12.95 1.34 -5.91
CA SER A 53 11.94 2.17 -5.24
C SER A 53 12.13 2.11 -3.74
N ALA A 54 11.97 3.24 -3.07
CA ALA A 54 12.00 3.30 -1.62
C ALA A 54 10.68 2.77 -1.06
N LEU A 55 10.78 1.82 -0.14
CA LEU A 55 9.69 1.33 0.69
C LEU A 55 9.86 1.90 2.08
N PHE A 56 8.91 2.71 2.52
CA PHE A 56 8.83 3.22 3.88
C PHE A 56 7.97 2.30 4.72
N PHE A 57 8.33 2.13 5.99
CA PHE A 57 7.51 1.40 6.95
C PHE A 57 7.61 2.03 8.34
N SER A 58 6.48 2.04 9.02
CA SER A 58 6.32 2.63 10.35
C SER A 58 6.22 1.51 11.38
N ILE A 59 7.11 1.55 12.38
CA ILE A 59 7.13 0.60 13.49
C ILE A 59 6.85 1.36 14.78
N HIS A 60 5.93 0.85 15.58
CA HIS A 60 5.50 1.43 16.83
C HIS A 60 5.83 0.53 18.01
N ASN A 61 6.51 1.07 19.01
CA ASN A 61 6.69 0.42 20.31
C ASN A 61 5.52 0.77 21.21
N TYR A 62 4.60 -0.16 21.43
CA TYR A 62 3.43 0.00 22.31
C TYR A 62 3.76 -0.24 23.79
N ALA A 63 4.98 -0.69 24.09
CA ALA A 63 5.40 -0.95 25.46
C ALA A 63 5.74 0.35 26.23
N GLY A 64 5.71 0.25 27.54
CA GLY A 64 6.16 1.32 28.46
C GLY A 64 7.67 1.38 28.68
N GLU A 65 8.46 0.57 27.98
CA GLU A 65 9.91 0.49 28.05
C GLU A 65 10.52 0.45 26.65
N ASP A 66 11.79 0.81 26.52
CA ASP A 66 12.51 0.84 25.27
C ASP A 66 12.64 -0.58 24.68
N ALA A 67 12.55 -0.67 23.36
CA ALA A 67 12.75 -1.89 22.60
C ALA A 67 14.06 -1.78 21.81
N ASP A 68 15.05 -2.54 22.21
CA ASP A 68 16.39 -2.51 21.63
C ASP A 68 16.61 -3.70 20.69
N ASN A 69 17.37 -3.47 19.61
CA ASN A 69 17.78 -4.50 18.65
C ASN A 69 16.62 -5.25 17.98
N ILE A 70 15.52 -4.56 17.70
CA ILE A 70 14.42 -5.12 16.92
C ILE A 70 14.92 -5.40 15.52
N ARG A 71 15.02 -6.68 15.17
CA ARG A 71 15.45 -7.12 13.83
C ARG A 71 14.36 -6.89 12.83
N VAL A 72 14.75 -6.32 11.68
CA VAL A 72 13.86 -6.11 10.53
C VAL A 72 14.34 -6.97 9.39
N SER A 73 13.44 -7.68 8.74
CA SER A 73 13.68 -8.39 7.48
C SER A 73 12.59 -8.10 6.46
N ILE A 74 12.94 -8.22 5.18
CA ILE A 74 12.03 -8.06 4.06
C ILE A 74 12.08 -9.31 3.21
N ASP A 75 10.92 -9.89 2.98
CA ASP A 75 10.71 -10.98 2.06
C ASP A 75 10.04 -10.44 0.79
N LEU A 76 10.65 -10.63 -0.36
CA LEU A 76 10.08 -10.36 -1.67
C LEU A 76 9.96 -11.68 -2.42
N ASP A 77 8.72 -12.11 -2.68
CA ASP A 77 8.40 -13.35 -3.42
C ASP A 77 9.06 -14.61 -2.84
N GLY A 78 9.16 -14.71 -1.51
CA GLY A 78 9.81 -15.82 -0.82
C GLY A 78 11.32 -15.70 -0.71
N GLN A 79 11.90 -14.57 -1.09
CA GLN A 79 13.32 -14.25 -0.88
C GLN A 79 13.47 -13.27 0.27
N GLU A 80 13.72 -13.82 1.45
CA GLU A 80 13.94 -13.02 2.65
C GLU A 80 15.37 -12.51 2.72
N ARG A 81 15.50 -11.24 3.12
CA ARG A 81 16.79 -10.58 3.42
C ARG A 81 16.70 -9.78 4.71
N PRO A 82 17.76 -9.77 5.52
CA PRO A 82 17.83 -8.86 6.65
C PRO A 82 17.98 -7.42 6.15
N GLU A 83 17.27 -6.49 6.80
CA GLU A 83 17.38 -5.05 6.51
C GLU A 83 18.22 -4.35 7.59
N GLY A 84 18.09 -4.78 8.83
CA GLY A 84 18.86 -4.20 9.94
C GLY A 84 18.26 -4.47 11.31
N THR A 85 18.64 -3.62 12.26
CA THR A 85 18.08 -3.58 13.62
C THR A 85 17.71 -2.15 13.96
N LEU A 86 16.65 -1.97 14.74
CA LEU A 86 16.15 -0.68 15.20
C LEU A 86 16.03 -0.67 16.72
N ASP A 87 16.33 0.48 17.32
CA ASP A 87 16.03 0.77 18.72
C ASP A 87 14.86 1.76 18.76
N ILE A 88 13.82 1.43 19.50
CA ILE A 88 12.58 2.20 19.52
C ILE A 88 12.22 2.52 20.97
N ALA A 89 12.30 3.80 21.34
CA ALA A 89 11.98 4.23 22.69
C ALA A 89 10.50 3.94 23.05
N ALA A 90 10.23 3.83 24.34
CA ALA A 90 8.92 3.55 24.90
C ALA A 90 7.82 4.46 24.34
N GLY A 91 6.76 3.88 23.78
CA GLY A 91 5.62 4.59 23.21
C GLY A 91 5.94 5.43 21.97
N LYS A 92 7.04 5.16 21.25
CA LYS A 92 7.46 5.91 20.06
C LYS A 92 7.26 5.13 18.78
N ILE A 93 7.14 5.90 17.71
CA ILE A 93 7.09 5.43 16.33
C ILE A 93 8.42 5.79 15.66
N VAL A 94 8.94 4.85 14.90
CA VAL A 94 10.08 5.03 14.00
C VAL A 94 9.64 4.72 12.58
N ILE A 95 10.03 5.56 11.64
CA ILE A 95 9.86 5.30 10.21
C ILE A 95 11.23 4.95 9.66
N ASP A 96 11.32 3.80 8.99
CA ASP A 96 12.53 3.36 8.33
C ASP A 96 12.27 3.10 6.84
N THR A 97 13.33 2.89 6.09
CA THR A 97 13.27 2.81 4.62
C THR A 97 14.11 1.66 4.11
N ALA A 98 13.53 0.86 3.22
CA ALA A 98 14.24 -0.18 2.49
C ALA A 98 14.19 0.08 0.98
N ASN A 99 15.26 -0.29 0.30
CA ASN A 99 15.33 -0.19 -1.15
C ASN A 99 14.88 -1.49 -1.82
N ILE A 100 13.83 -1.42 -2.63
CA ILE A 100 13.25 -2.58 -3.32
C ILE A 100 13.47 -2.43 -4.82
N THR A 101 14.05 -3.47 -5.45
CA THR A 101 14.21 -3.53 -6.91
C THR A 101 13.45 -4.75 -7.43
N ILE A 102 12.50 -4.50 -8.34
CA ILE A 102 11.69 -5.55 -8.95
C ILE A 102 12.30 -5.92 -10.30
N LEU A 103 12.63 -7.21 -10.48
CA LEU A 103 13.31 -7.72 -11.68
C LEU A 103 12.38 -8.46 -12.63
N LYS A 104 11.12 -8.68 -12.28
CA LYS A 104 10.13 -9.39 -13.09
C LYS A 104 8.83 -8.61 -13.11
N ALA A 105 8.10 -8.68 -14.22
CA ALA A 105 6.74 -8.17 -14.30
C ALA A 105 5.76 -9.17 -13.68
N GLY A 106 4.59 -8.68 -13.29
CA GLY A 106 3.49 -9.45 -12.73
C GLY A 106 3.20 -9.11 -11.27
N TRP A 107 2.49 -10.01 -10.60
CA TRP A 107 2.13 -9.86 -9.20
C TRP A 107 3.28 -10.23 -8.28
N HIS A 108 3.50 -9.38 -7.29
CA HIS A 108 4.53 -9.55 -6.26
C HIS A 108 3.91 -9.51 -4.88
N THR A 109 4.49 -10.29 -3.97
CA THR A 109 4.17 -10.23 -2.54
C THR A 109 5.41 -9.80 -1.78
N LEU A 110 5.26 -8.75 -0.99
CA LEU A 110 6.28 -8.24 -0.11
C LEU A 110 5.82 -8.38 1.33
N THR A 111 6.65 -8.93 2.19
CA THR A 111 6.39 -9.04 3.62
C THR A 111 7.51 -8.35 4.39
N ILE A 112 7.16 -7.41 5.25
CA ILE A 112 8.07 -6.83 6.22
C ILE A 112 7.88 -7.60 7.52
N ARG A 113 8.96 -8.05 8.15
CA ARG A 113 8.92 -8.77 9.42
C ARG A 113 9.80 -8.08 10.44
N ILE A 114 9.33 -8.06 11.67
CA ILE A 114 10.14 -7.72 12.83
C ILE A 114 10.28 -8.94 13.75
N SER A 115 11.21 -8.88 14.69
CA SER A 115 11.38 -9.93 15.70
C SER A 115 11.04 -9.33 17.06
N ASP A 116 9.80 -9.55 17.50
CA ASP A 116 9.33 -9.14 18.81
C ASP A 116 8.87 -10.36 19.64
N PHE A 117 8.79 -10.21 20.96
CA PHE A 117 8.30 -11.21 21.92
C PHE A 117 7.82 -10.50 23.19
N PRO A 118 6.67 -10.92 23.79
CA PRO A 118 5.95 -12.19 23.57
C PRO A 118 4.81 -12.10 22.52
N VAL A 119 4.46 -10.93 22.04
CA VAL A 119 3.36 -10.74 21.10
C VAL A 119 3.92 -10.81 19.68
N THR A 120 3.45 -11.74 18.87
CA THR A 120 4.05 -12.02 17.54
C THR A 120 3.06 -11.99 16.39
N PHE A 121 1.77 -11.74 16.64
CA PHE A 121 0.75 -11.81 15.59
C PHE A 121 0.76 -10.58 14.66
N ASP A 122 1.35 -9.47 15.10
CA ASP A 122 1.49 -8.19 14.40
C ASP A 122 2.94 -7.88 13.98
N ASP A 123 3.82 -8.88 14.05
CA ASP A 123 5.22 -8.82 13.62
C ASP A 123 5.39 -8.81 12.10
N ALA A 124 4.34 -8.99 11.33
CA ALA A 124 4.42 -9.07 9.88
C ALA A 124 3.40 -8.16 9.19
N TYR A 125 3.87 -7.41 8.20
CA TYR A 125 3.04 -6.56 7.34
C TYR A 125 3.15 -7.02 5.88
N TYR A 126 2.01 -7.19 5.22
CA TYR A 126 1.94 -7.76 3.88
C TYR A 126 1.48 -6.72 2.87
N ILE A 127 2.20 -6.65 1.75
CA ILE A 127 1.85 -5.81 0.61
C ILE A 127 1.81 -6.69 -0.63
N THR A 128 0.75 -6.56 -1.42
CA THR A 128 0.66 -7.19 -2.74
C THR A 128 0.47 -6.10 -3.78
N PHE A 129 1.27 -6.14 -4.84
CA PHE A 129 1.25 -5.14 -5.90
C PHE A 129 1.59 -5.77 -7.24
N GLU A 130 1.19 -5.12 -8.31
CA GLU A 130 1.48 -5.55 -9.67
C GLU A 130 2.49 -4.61 -10.32
N VAL A 131 3.46 -5.19 -11.03
CA VAL A 131 4.44 -4.47 -11.85
C VAL A 131 4.16 -4.79 -13.30
N ALA A 132 3.75 -3.79 -14.06
CA ALA A 132 3.55 -3.93 -15.49
C ALA A 132 4.89 -4.06 -16.22
N GLU A 133 4.93 -4.85 -17.27
CA GLU A 133 6.11 -4.92 -18.15
C GLU A 133 6.30 -3.60 -18.91
N HIS A 134 5.18 -3.03 -19.38
CA HIS A 134 5.12 -1.75 -20.06
C HIS A 134 3.89 -0.96 -19.62
N VAL A 135 4.02 0.34 -19.59
CA VAL A 135 2.88 1.26 -19.42
C VAL A 135 2.49 1.78 -20.81
N ARG A 136 1.30 1.39 -21.26
CA ARG A 136 0.75 1.84 -22.55
C ARG A 136 0.01 3.16 -22.38
N ILE A 137 0.41 4.15 -23.15
CA ILE A 137 -0.12 5.52 -23.10
C ILE A 137 -0.77 5.84 -24.45
N LEU A 138 -2.03 6.25 -24.44
CA LEU A 138 -2.71 6.77 -25.60
C LEU A 138 -2.73 8.30 -25.55
N SER A 139 -2.09 8.96 -26.50
CA SER A 139 -2.17 10.41 -26.67
C SER A 139 -3.14 10.75 -27.79
N ILE A 140 -4.28 11.33 -27.43
CA ILE A 140 -5.31 11.78 -28.40
C ILE A 140 -5.07 13.25 -28.69
N ASN A 141 -4.75 13.56 -29.94
CA ASN A 141 -4.34 14.89 -30.38
C ASN A 141 -5.39 15.48 -31.34
N GLU A 142 -5.61 16.80 -31.31
CA GLU A 142 -6.55 17.48 -32.20
C GLU A 142 -6.13 17.39 -33.68
N ARG A 143 -4.85 17.64 -33.98
CA ARG A 143 -4.33 17.72 -35.34
C ARG A 143 -3.12 16.84 -35.61
N THR A 144 -2.06 17.02 -34.82
CA THR A 144 -0.79 16.31 -34.98
C THR A 144 -0.28 15.82 -33.62
N PRO A 145 0.44 14.68 -33.56
CA PRO A 145 1.09 14.24 -32.35
C PRO A 145 1.97 15.33 -31.76
N ASN A 146 1.86 15.52 -30.44
CA ASN A 146 2.68 16.50 -29.74
C ASN A 146 4.07 15.90 -29.44
N PRO A 147 5.15 16.43 -30.05
CA PRO A 147 6.50 15.89 -29.87
C PRO A 147 6.99 16.00 -28.41
N ARG A 148 6.46 16.94 -27.63
CA ARG A 148 6.82 17.11 -26.21
C ARG A 148 6.29 15.96 -25.35
N ILE A 149 5.06 15.49 -25.62
CA ILE A 149 4.48 14.33 -24.94
C ILE A 149 5.35 13.11 -25.23
N ASN A 150 5.65 12.86 -26.51
CA ASN A 150 6.52 11.74 -26.89
C ASN A 150 7.90 11.84 -26.22
N ALA A 151 8.50 13.05 -26.15
CA ALA A 151 9.80 13.24 -25.52
C ALA A 151 9.82 12.96 -24.03
N VAL A 152 8.73 13.24 -23.30
CA VAL A 152 8.64 12.96 -21.86
C VAL A 152 8.75 11.45 -21.56
N PHE A 153 8.26 10.62 -22.47
CA PHE A 153 8.20 9.16 -22.27
C PHE A 153 9.25 8.40 -23.10
N ALA A 154 10.09 9.09 -23.89
CA ALA A 154 11.02 8.47 -24.82
C ALA A 154 12.28 7.88 -24.14
N ASP A 155 12.61 8.31 -22.93
CA ASP A 155 13.86 7.90 -22.25
C ASP A 155 13.80 6.49 -21.64
N SER A 156 12.67 5.79 -21.77
CA SER A 156 12.48 4.46 -21.19
C SER A 156 11.64 3.56 -22.07
N ASP A 157 12.12 2.37 -22.35
CA ASP A 157 11.36 1.31 -23.01
C ASP A 157 10.14 0.84 -22.20
N TYR A 158 10.02 1.29 -20.96
CA TYR A 158 8.88 1.01 -20.07
C TYR A 158 7.59 1.67 -20.56
N PHE A 159 7.67 2.83 -21.22
CA PHE A 159 6.53 3.57 -21.71
C PHE A 159 6.32 3.37 -23.20
N ILE A 160 5.16 2.87 -23.60
CA ILE A 160 4.77 2.72 -24.99
C ILE A 160 3.71 3.77 -25.31
N VAL A 161 4.09 4.81 -26.06
CA VAL A 161 3.17 5.89 -26.45
C VAL A 161 2.57 5.61 -27.83
N GLU A 162 1.25 5.47 -27.87
CA GLU A 162 0.46 5.39 -29.10
C GLU A 162 -0.23 6.76 -29.32
N ASN A 163 -0.12 7.31 -30.52
CA ASN A 163 -0.76 8.58 -30.89
C ASN A 163 -1.98 8.33 -31.76
N ALA A 164 -3.10 8.95 -31.38
CA ALA A 164 -4.32 8.99 -32.18
C ALA A 164 -4.75 10.42 -32.45
N LEU A 165 -5.55 10.61 -33.51
CA LEU A 165 -6.22 11.88 -33.79
C LEU A 165 -7.63 11.85 -33.22
N SER A 166 -8.15 13.01 -32.82
CA SER A 166 -9.50 13.15 -32.24
C SER A 166 -10.62 12.60 -33.14
N ASN A 167 -10.45 12.69 -34.45
CA ASN A 167 -11.39 12.17 -35.44
C ASN A 167 -11.24 10.67 -35.75
N ASN A 168 -10.17 10.04 -35.26
CA ASN A 168 -9.89 8.61 -35.46
C ASN A 168 -9.42 7.96 -34.15
N THR A 169 -10.17 8.19 -33.08
CA THR A 169 -9.86 7.68 -31.74
C THR A 169 -10.31 6.24 -31.57
N PRO A 170 -9.46 5.31 -31.16
CA PRO A 170 -9.79 3.89 -30.96
C PRO A 170 -10.54 3.65 -29.65
N PHE A 171 -11.80 4.05 -29.57
CA PHE A 171 -12.61 3.97 -28.35
C PHE A 171 -12.76 2.55 -27.77
N ASP A 172 -12.75 1.55 -28.62
CA ASP A 172 -12.87 0.13 -28.29
C ASP A 172 -11.62 -0.43 -27.57
N ARG A 173 -10.48 0.24 -27.77
CA ARG A 173 -9.19 -0.17 -27.20
C ARG A 173 -8.78 0.59 -25.95
N PHE A 174 -9.62 1.46 -25.41
CA PHE A 174 -9.25 2.29 -24.24
C PHE A 174 -8.79 1.47 -23.03
N GLN A 175 -9.38 0.30 -22.83
CA GLN A 175 -9.01 -0.61 -21.73
C GLN A 175 -7.61 -1.25 -21.89
N GLU A 176 -6.98 -1.12 -23.08
CA GLU A 176 -5.61 -1.59 -23.31
C GLU A 176 -4.56 -0.59 -22.81
N PHE A 177 -4.96 0.63 -22.48
CA PHE A 177 -4.05 1.71 -22.07
C PHE A 177 -4.13 1.96 -20.58
N ASN A 178 -2.96 2.21 -19.95
CA ASN A 178 -2.85 2.56 -18.55
C ASN A 178 -3.07 4.08 -18.31
N LEU A 179 -2.84 4.89 -19.35
CA LEU A 179 -3.02 6.33 -19.31
C LEU A 179 -3.56 6.83 -20.65
N ILE A 180 -4.55 7.71 -20.60
CA ILE A 180 -5.06 8.44 -21.78
C ILE A 180 -4.81 9.93 -21.60
N ILE A 181 -4.07 10.53 -22.52
CA ILE A 181 -3.74 11.96 -22.56
C ILE A 181 -4.60 12.62 -23.62
N LEU A 182 -5.40 13.61 -23.22
CA LEU A 182 -6.17 14.45 -24.12
C LEU A 182 -5.36 15.73 -24.39
N ASN A 183 -4.76 15.83 -25.58
CA ASN A 183 -3.87 16.92 -25.92
C ASN A 183 -4.54 17.96 -26.81
N GLU A 184 -4.73 19.16 -26.27
CA GLU A 184 -5.21 20.36 -26.98
C GLU A 184 -6.50 20.14 -27.79
N LEU A 185 -7.43 19.28 -27.30
CA LEU A 185 -8.69 19.04 -27.97
C LEU A 185 -9.59 20.27 -27.91
N VAL A 186 -9.88 20.86 -29.07
CA VAL A 186 -10.83 21.98 -29.22
C VAL A 186 -12.24 21.44 -29.35
N HIS A 187 -12.39 20.31 -30.01
CA HIS A 187 -13.68 19.63 -30.20
C HIS A 187 -13.62 18.25 -29.57
N ILE A 188 -14.57 17.99 -28.68
CA ILE A 188 -14.70 16.67 -28.06
C ILE A 188 -15.61 15.80 -28.93
N PRO A 189 -15.08 14.70 -29.54
CA PRO A 189 -15.90 13.78 -30.30
C PRO A 189 -17.06 13.21 -29.47
N SER A 190 -18.22 12.99 -30.09
CA SER A 190 -19.45 12.61 -29.37
C SER A 190 -19.35 11.30 -28.56
N GLY A 191 -18.43 10.39 -28.90
CA GLY A 191 -18.19 9.15 -28.21
C GLY A 191 -17.14 9.26 -27.09
N LEU A 192 -16.29 10.30 -27.11
CA LEU A 192 -15.12 10.39 -26.23
C LEU A 192 -15.50 10.51 -24.75
N SER A 193 -16.46 11.37 -24.43
CA SER A 193 -16.91 11.57 -23.05
C SER A 193 -17.42 10.28 -22.41
N ALA A 194 -18.29 9.55 -23.14
CA ALA A 194 -18.83 8.29 -22.65
C ALA A 194 -17.74 7.22 -22.49
N SER A 195 -16.80 7.15 -23.45
CA SER A 195 -15.71 6.17 -23.40
C SER A 195 -14.71 6.45 -22.28
N ILE A 196 -14.39 7.73 -22.01
CA ILE A 196 -13.53 8.12 -20.89
C ILE A 196 -14.21 7.83 -19.55
N THR A 197 -15.50 8.11 -19.42
CA THR A 197 -16.25 7.79 -18.20
C THR A 197 -16.21 6.29 -17.91
N LYS A 198 -16.35 5.46 -18.93
CA LYS A 198 -16.24 4.00 -18.80
C LYS A 198 -14.81 3.54 -18.49
N TYR A 199 -13.81 4.21 -19.03
CA TYR A 199 -12.38 3.91 -18.77
C TYR A 199 -11.98 4.25 -17.33
N ALA A 200 -12.54 5.30 -16.73
CA ALA A 200 -12.20 5.78 -15.40
C ALA A 200 -12.96 5.06 -14.25
N GLN A 201 -13.88 4.15 -14.57
CA GLN A 201 -14.61 3.29 -13.61
C GLN A 201 -13.88 1.96 -13.36
#